data_46faa864c55a373cf96207ccb87b27d0
#
_entry.id   46faa864c55a373cf96207ccb87b27d0
#
_cell.length_a   1.000
_cell.length_b   1.000
_cell.length_c   1.000
_cell.angle_alpha   90.00
_cell.angle_beta   90.00
_cell.angle_gamma   90.00
#
_symmetry.space_group_name_H-M   'P 1'
#
loop_
_entity.id
_entity.type
_entity.pdbx_description
1 polymer ?
#
loop_
_entity_poly.entity_id
_entity_poly.type
_entity_poly.pdbx_seq_one_letter_code
_entity_poly.pdbx_strand_id
1 'polypeptide(L)'
;MTICEEIGAWAVSLRVEDLPASVRERAELQAISIAAGRAAGESAAASFAAVAPDGPVGEIYRSAAASIAHDWDDYLFMGHTGHSAVPAAAAFAPDRERGLLAQVAANEVAGRLGAALFLGPHNGQFWASIHCASAAVAASIGLGLDAERTAQALAIALYQPPYGMWPGFMGPKSKLLTAAEPAAVGARAALLAAEGIDGALDVIEHPRGVLASLSFAPRPAMFGGLGRVWLTDTLAYKRLPGCAYLQSVGEAALAAGVGADQVAGVEIEAGWLTCEMEELGRGPDLTPVRVNFSATLTVAIALIAGRLTPAELEPGWLAANEAEIRSLAARITLRPDPGLTALTLRGTLEAGASPDLGLRDLLRIRRRLGDANMDEANPGPAVLRALAADGDLRRYLGRSLRGRLAERSAAGDGGIEALDTAALRMTFPSRLRIRLRGGSIREVGGSEPGSCGRPLDEQRAVVEERLAVAGAAAVPAVP
;
A
#
# COMPACT_ATOMS: atom_id res chain seq x y z
N MET A 1 -25.29 -4.14 -16.58
CA MET A 1 -24.50 -2.99 -16.15
C MET A 1 -23.06 -3.47 -15.99
N THR A 2 -22.10 -2.77 -16.56
CA THR A 2 -20.67 -3.07 -16.41
C THR A 2 -20.14 -2.58 -15.06
N ILE A 3 -18.97 -3.05 -14.65
CA ILE A 3 -18.34 -2.58 -13.39
C ILE A 3 -18.10 -1.06 -13.43
N CYS A 4 -17.69 -0.49 -14.57
CA CYS A 4 -17.51 0.97 -14.70
C CYS A 4 -18.84 1.72 -14.51
N GLU A 5 -19.94 1.24 -15.08
CA GLU A 5 -21.27 1.85 -14.91
C GLU A 5 -21.79 1.76 -13.47
N GLU A 6 -21.59 0.63 -12.81
CA GLU A 6 -21.96 0.46 -11.39
C GLU A 6 -21.19 1.42 -10.48
N ILE A 7 -19.88 1.56 -10.73
CA ILE A 7 -19.03 2.50 -10.01
C ILE A 7 -19.45 3.94 -10.28
N GLY A 8 -19.68 4.33 -11.54
CA GLY A 8 -20.11 5.68 -11.91
C GLY A 8 -21.42 6.07 -11.24
N ALA A 9 -22.42 5.18 -11.28
CA ALA A 9 -23.71 5.40 -10.66
C ALA A 9 -23.60 5.54 -9.12
N TRP A 10 -22.85 4.66 -8.47
CA TRP A 10 -22.63 4.71 -7.03
C TRP A 10 -21.87 5.97 -6.61
N ALA A 11 -20.73 6.26 -7.25
CA ALA A 11 -19.85 7.34 -6.86
C ALA A 11 -20.55 8.72 -6.91
N VAL A 12 -21.36 8.95 -7.92
CA VAL A 12 -22.14 10.20 -8.08
C VAL A 12 -23.32 10.28 -7.10
N SER A 13 -23.86 9.14 -6.67
CA SER A 13 -24.96 9.10 -5.70
C SER A 13 -24.52 9.35 -4.26
N LEU A 14 -23.21 9.23 -3.97
CA LEU A 14 -22.67 9.30 -2.63
C LEU A 14 -22.91 10.65 -1.96
N ARG A 15 -23.30 10.62 -0.68
CA ARG A 15 -23.50 11.79 0.18
C ARG A 15 -22.67 11.66 1.45
N VAL A 16 -22.34 12.78 2.08
CA VAL A 16 -21.56 12.78 3.34
C VAL A 16 -22.30 12.04 4.45
N GLU A 17 -23.61 12.09 4.46
CA GLU A 17 -24.47 11.39 5.43
C GLU A 17 -24.39 9.87 5.30
N ASP A 18 -24.06 9.36 4.12
CA ASP A 18 -23.89 7.92 3.86
C ASP A 18 -22.57 7.38 4.42
N LEU A 19 -21.60 8.26 4.69
CA LEU A 19 -20.28 7.88 5.18
C LEU A 19 -20.30 7.58 6.68
N PRO A 20 -19.90 6.37 7.12
CA PRO A 20 -19.65 6.10 8.54
C PRO A 20 -18.64 7.10 9.14
N ALA A 21 -18.78 7.39 10.43
CA ALA A 21 -17.86 8.30 11.12
C ALA A 21 -16.40 7.85 11.03
N SER A 22 -16.16 6.54 11.14
CA SER A 22 -14.83 5.94 11.00
C SER A 22 -14.21 6.16 9.62
N VAL A 23 -15.01 6.05 8.55
CA VAL A 23 -14.58 6.30 7.16
C VAL A 23 -14.16 7.75 6.97
N ARG A 24 -14.98 8.69 7.49
CA ARG A 24 -14.66 10.13 7.44
C ARG A 24 -13.36 10.44 8.17
N GLU A 25 -13.23 9.95 9.41
CA GLU A 25 -12.03 10.15 10.21
C GLU A 25 -10.78 9.59 9.52
N ARG A 26 -10.85 8.38 8.99
CA ARG A 26 -9.71 7.77 8.28
C ARG A 26 -9.35 8.54 7.02
N ALA A 27 -10.31 9.03 6.26
CA ALA A 27 -10.02 9.86 5.09
C ALA A 27 -9.36 11.19 5.48
N GLU A 28 -9.80 11.84 6.55
CA GLU A 28 -9.17 13.06 7.07
C GLU A 28 -7.73 12.79 7.54
N LEU A 29 -7.49 11.71 8.29
CA LEU A 29 -6.14 11.30 8.70
C LEU A 29 -5.26 10.97 7.48
N GLN A 30 -5.81 10.36 6.43
CA GLN A 30 -5.10 10.10 5.18
C GLN A 30 -4.65 11.39 4.51
N ALA A 31 -5.52 12.39 4.43
CA ALA A 31 -5.17 13.69 3.85
C ALA A 31 -4.00 14.35 4.60
N ILE A 32 -4.03 14.35 5.94
CA ILE A 32 -2.95 14.87 6.79
C ILE A 32 -1.67 14.06 6.58
N SER A 33 -1.77 12.74 6.58
CA SER A 33 -0.64 11.82 6.39
C SER A 33 0.06 12.05 5.05
N ILE A 34 -0.70 12.20 3.97
CA ILE A 34 -0.18 12.45 2.62
C ILE A 34 0.43 13.86 2.52
N ALA A 35 -0.18 14.86 3.14
CA ALA A 35 0.38 16.21 3.17
C ALA A 35 1.75 16.25 3.88
N ALA A 36 1.89 15.55 5.01
CA ALA A 36 3.16 15.40 5.70
C ALA A 36 4.20 14.66 4.85
N GLY A 37 3.82 13.56 4.20
CA GLY A 37 4.69 12.81 3.29
C GLY A 37 5.12 13.63 2.08
N ARG A 38 4.21 14.41 1.48
CA ARG A 38 4.49 15.34 0.40
C ARG A 38 5.54 16.39 0.82
N ALA A 39 5.31 17.09 1.91
CA ALA A 39 6.23 18.13 2.40
C ALA A 39 7.64 17.57 2.65
N ALA A 40 7.71 16.39 3.25
CA ALA A 40 8.98 15.70 3.49
C ALA A 40 9.68 15.26 2.20
N GLY A 41 8.92 14.90 1.15
CA GLY A 41 9.47 14.35 -0.10
C GLY A 41 9.74 15.39 -1.20
N GLU A 42 9.41 16.66 -1.02
CA GLU A 42 9.57 17.70 -2.05
C GLU A 42 11.01 17.79 -2.60
N SER A 43 12.00 17.77 -1.71
CA SER A 43 13.42 17.79 -2.12
C SER A 43 13.79 16.57 -2.98
N ALA A 44 13.39 15.38 -2.54
CA ALA A 44 13.66 14.15 -3.27
C ALA A 44 12.96 14.09 -4.64
N ALA A 45 11.78 14.72 -4.76
CA ALA A 45 10.96 14.77 -5.97
C ALA A 45 11.21 16.00 -6.86
N ALA A 46 12.15 16.88 -6.53
CA ALA A 46 12.36 18.15 -7.23
C ALA A 46 12.54 18.00 -8.75
N SER A 47 13.25 16.97 -9.23
CA SER A 47 13.43 16.69 -10.64
C SER A 47 12.13 16.30 -11.36
N PHE A 48 11.20 15.67 -10.65
CA PHE A 48 9.86 15.33 -11.18
C PHE A 48 8.99 16.58 -11.23
N ALA A 49 9.08 17.43 -10.22
CA ALA A 49 8.37 18.70 -10.20
C ALA A 49 8.76 19.62 -11.37
N ALA A 50 10.04 19.60 -11.76
CA ALA A 50 10.58 20.41 -12.85
C ALA A 50 10.05 20.03 -14.24
N VAL A 51 9.58 18.80 -14.44
CA VAL A 51 9.04 18.30 -15.72
C VAL A 51 7.53 18.10 -15.69
N ALA A 52 6.89 18.39 -14.59
CA ALA A 52 5.44 18.28 -14.47
C ALA A 52 4.74 19.30 -15.36
N PRO A 53 3.62 18.96 -16.03
CA PRO A 53 2.85 19.94 -16.80
C PRO A 53 2.24 21.01 -15.89
N ASP A 54 1.80 22.11 -16.48
CA ASP A 54 1.05 23.15 -15.77
C ASP A 54 -0.38 22.68 -15.43
N GLY A 55 -1.01 23.37 -14.47
CA GLY A 55 -2.39 23.16 -14.08
C GLY A 55 -2.61 21.97 -13.12
N PRO A 56 -3.89 21.59 -12.90
CA PRO A 56 -4.25 20.63 -11.86
C PRO A 56 -3.65 19.23 -12.07
N VAL A 57 -3.51 18.79 -13.32
CA VAL A 57 -2.86 17.49 -13.61
C VAL A 57 -1.38 17.49 -13.20
N GLY A 58 -0.68 18.61 -13.43
CA GLY A 58 0.71 18.75 -13.00
C GLY A 58 0.84 18.85 -11.49
N GLU A 59 -0.12 19.47 -10.81
CA GLU A 59 -0.13 19.51 -9.34
C GLU A 59 -0.33 18.12 -8.75
N ILE A 60 -1.19 17.31 -9.33
CA ILE A 60 -1.38 15.91 -8.95
C ILE A 60 -0.09 15.12 -9.15
N TYR A 61 0.57 15.29 -10.31
CA TYR A 61 1.84 14.63 -10.61
C TYR A 61 2.92 14.99 -9.59
N ARG A 62 3.12 16.30 -9.30
CA ARG A 62 4.08 16.77 -8.29
C ARG A 62 3.78 16.22 -6.90
N SER A 63 2.52 16.29 -6.48
CA SER A 63 2.07 15.81 -5.17
C SER A 63 2.27 14.30 -5.01
N ALA A 64 1.92 13.52 -6.02
CA ALA A 64 2.10 12.08 -6.00
C ALA A 64 3.59 11.67 -5.98
N ALA A 65 4.43 12.33 -6.79
CA ALA A 65 5.88 12.09 -6.77
C ALA A 65 6.51 12.41 -5.41
N ALA A 66 6.12 13.53 -4.79
CA ALA A 66 6.67 13.92 -3.49
C ALA A 66 6.17 13.01 -2.36
N SER A 67 4.89 12.69 -2.30
CA SER A 67 4.32 11.87 -1.24
C SER A 67 4.86 10.44 -1.20
N ILE A 68 5.21 9.85 -2.36
CA ILE A 68 5.77 8.49 -2.45
C ILE A 68 7.28 8.42 -2.21
N ALA A 69 7.99 9.54 -2.18
CA ALA A 69 9.45 9.57 -2.22
C ALA A 69 10.12 8.79 -1.08
N HIS A 70 9.55 8.83 0.11
CA HIS A 70 10.08 8.13 1.30
C HIS A 70 9.21 6.93 1.72
N ASP A 71 8.22 6.50 0.92
CA ASP A 71 7.23 5.51 1.34
C ASP A 71 6.61 5.80 2.71
N TRP A 72 6.53 7.08 3.07
CA TRP A 72 5.98 7.56 4.33
C TRP A 72 4.53 7.98 4.11
N ASP A 73 3.67 7.01 3.91
CA ASP A 73 2.31 7.13 3.41
C ASP A 73 1.30 6.32 4.23
N ASP A 74 0.19 6.02 3.61
CA ASP A 74 -0.85 5.13 4.10
C ASP A 74 -0.78 3.76 3.42
N TYR A 75 -1.52 2.82 3.99
CA TYR A 75 -1.76 1.51 3.41
C TYR A 75 -3.24 1.16 3.56
N LEU A 76 -3.93 1.00 2.46
CA LEU A 76 -5.30 0.49 2.40
C LEU A 76 -5.23 -1.00 2.09
N PHE A 77 -6.22 -1.80 2.46
CA PHE A 77 -6.25 -3.27 2.33
C PHE A 77 -5.46 -3.83 1.14
N MET A 78 -5.70 -3.30 -0.06
CA MET A 78 -4.95 -3.67 -1.27
C MET A 78 -4.56 -2.43 -2.07
N GLY A 79 -3.88 -1.48 -1.44
CA GLY A 79 -3.41 -0.29 -2.15
C GLY A 79 -2.76 0.77 -1.28
N HIS A 80 -1.99 1.64 -1.91
CA HIS A 80 -1.44 2.88 -1.37
C HIS A 80 -2.19 4.06 -2.03
N THR A 81 -3.48 4.20 -1.71
CA THR A 81 -4.38 5.06 -2.48
C THR A 81 -4.16 6.56 -2.25
N GLY A 82 -3.61 6.95 -1.11
CA GLY A 82 -3.44 8.33 -0.72
C GLY A 82 -2.67 9.18 -1.73
N HIS A 83 -1.65 8.62 -2.39
CA HIS A 83 -0.84 9.32 -3.39
C HIS A 83 -1.64 9.84 -4.60
N SER A 84 -2.77 9.26 -4.90
CA SER A 84 -3.64 9.64 -6.03
C SER A 84 -4.99 10.19 -5.58
N ALA A 85 -5.63 9.59 -4.58
CA ALA A 85 -6.94 10.02 -4.09
C ALA A 85 -6.91 11.43 -3.50
N VAL A 86 -5.94 11.70 -2.63
CA VAL A 86 -5.83 12.99 -1.94
C VAL A 86 -5.52 14.15 -2.89
N PRO A 87 -4.43 14.09 -3.71
CA PRO A 87 -4.12 15.21 -4.59
C PRO A 87 -5.15 15.40 -5.71
N ALA A 88 -5.77 14.34 -6.22
CA ALA A 88 -6.81 14.48 -7.25
C ALA A 88 -8.09 15.11 -6.67
N ALA A 89 -8.50 14.71 -5.47
CA ALA A 89 -9.60 15.34 -4.76
C ALA A 89 -9.32 16.83 -4.51
N ALA A 90 -8.15 17.17 -3.97
CA ALA A 90 -7.76 18.53 -3.67
C ALA A 90 -7.66 19.43 -4.92
N ALA A 91 -7.23 18.88 -6.07
CA ALA A 91 -7.03 19.66 -7.29
C ALA A 91 -8.34 20.01 -8.02
N PHE A 92 -9.40 19.22 -7.84
CA PHE A 92 -10.63 19.37 -8.61
C PHE A 92 -11.88 19.65 -7.78
N ALA A 93 -11.89 19.36 -6.48
CA ALA A 93 -13.06 19.62 -5.66
C ALA A 93 -13.19 21.13 -5.34
N PRO A 94 -14.40 21.68 -5.46
CA PRO A 94 -14.63 23.10 -5.18
C PRO A 94 -14.71 23.43 -3.69
N ASP A 95 -14.91 22.42 -2.83
CA ASP A 95 -15.08 22.56 -1.39
C ASP A 95 -14.66 21.27 -0.64
N ARG A 96 -14.60 21.37 0.69
CA ARG A 96 -14.18 20.25 1.56
C ARG A 96 -15.10 19.05 1.49
N GLU A 97 -16.42 19.27 1.39
CA GLU A 97 -17.39 18.19 1.35
C GLU A 97 -17.21 17.36 0.07
N ARG A 98 -17.15 18.03 -1.07
CA ARG A 98 -16.89 17.38 -2.36
C ARG A 98 -15.52 16.69 -2.38
N GLY A 99 -14.52 17.29 -1.77
CA GLY A 99 -13.18 16.72 -1.63
C GLY A 99 -13.18 15.42 -0.83
N LEU A 100 -13.90 15.38 0.29
CA LEU A 100 -14.05 14.17 1.10
C LEU A 100 -14.75 13.04 0.33
N LEU A 101 -15.85 13.35 -0.35
CA LEU A 101 -16.57 12.38 -1.18
C LEU A 101 -15.70 11.84 -2.31
N ALA A 102 -14.96 12.72 -2.99
CA ALA A 102 -14.04 12.36 -4.07
C ALA A 102 -12.93 11.43 -3.57
N GLN A 103 -12.32 11.77 -2.44
CA GLN A 103 -11.25 10.96 -1.83
C GLN A 103 -11.76 9.59 -1.38
N VAL A 104 -12.90 9.53 -0.69
CA VAL A 104 -13.47 8.25 -0.22
C VAL A 104 -13.85 7.37 -1.41
N ALA A 105 -14.55 7.90 -2.40
CA ALA A 105 -14.92 7.12 -3.58
C ALA A 105 -13.69 6.59 -4.33
N ALA A 106 -12.63 7.40 -4.43
CA ALA A 106 -11.37 6.99 -5.03
C ALA A 106 -10.71 5.84 -4.25
N ASN A 107 -10.68 5.91 -2.91
CA ASN A 107 -10.18 4.84 -2.05
C ASN A 107 -10.97 3.54 -2.26
N GLU A 108 -12.30 3.64 -2.29
CA GLU A 108 -13.19 2.48 -2.45
C GLU A 108 -12.98 1.77 -3.80
N VAL A 109 -12.88 2.52 -4.87
CA VAL A 109 -12.69 1.96 -6.22
C VAL A 109 -11.29 1.38 -6.39
N ALA A 110 -10.28 2.11 -5.96
CA ALA A 110 -8.88 1.69 -6.05
C ALA A 110 -8.59 0.47 -5.19
N GLY A 111 -9.09 0.42 -3.96
CA GLY A 111 -8.93 -0.73 -3.07
C GLY A 111 -9.62 -1.99 -3.61
N ARG A 112 -10.80 -1.86 -4.22
CA ARG A 112 -11.49 -2.97 -4.89
C ARG A 112 -10.73 -3.47 -6.10
N LEU A 113 -10.20 -2.55 -6.91
CA LEU A 113 -9.35 -2.93 -8.04
C LEU A 113 -8.10 -3.68 -7.56
N GLY A 114 -7.44 -3.18 -6.50
CA GLY A 114 -6.30 -3.85 -5.88
C GLY A 114 -6.64 -5.26 -5.37
N ALA A 115 -7.77 -5.40 -4.69
CA ALA A 115 -8.26 -6.70 -4.22
C ALA A 115 -8.59 -7.67 -5.38
N ALA A 116 -9.15 -7.15 -6.48
CA ALA A 116 -9.44 -7.94 -7.68
C ALA A 116 -8.18 -8.40 -8.43
N LEU A 117 -7.08 -7.63 -8.31
CA LEU A 117 -5.77 -7.88 -8.93
C LEU A 117 -4.77 -8.56 -7.99
N PHE A 118 -5.10 -8.79 -6.73
CA PHE A 118 -4.18 -9.25 -5.68
C PHE A 118 -3.30 -10.45 -6.09
N LEU A 119 -3.86 -11.39 -6.84
CA LEU A 119 -3.15 -12.56 -7.35
C LEU A 119 -2.52 -12.27 -8.73
N GLY A 120 -1.90 -11.14 -8.87
CA GLY A 120 -1.17 -10.72 -10.07
C GLY A 120 0.33 -10.59 -9.83
N PRO A 121 1.10 -10.18 -10.85
CA PRO A 121 2.53 -9.93 -10.70
C PRO A 121 2.77 -8.73 -9.78
N HIS A 122 3.46 -8.97 -8.67
CA HIS A 122 3.74 -7.97 -7.61
C HIS A 122 4.98 -7.12 -7.90
N ASN A 123 5.10 -6.57 -9.07
CA ASN A 123 6.27 -5.79 -9.49
C ASN A 123 6.00 -4.29 -9.65
N GLY A 124 5.08 -3.75 -8.87
CA GLY A 124 4.64 -2.36 -8.95
C GLY A 124 3.63 -2.09 -10.06
N GLN A 125 3.36 -3.05 -10.93
CA GLN A 125 2.54 -2.88 -12.14
C GLN A 125 1.07 -2.63 -11.81
N PHE A 126 0.47 -3.40 -10.90
CA PHE A 126 -0.93 -3.22 -10.54
C PHE A 126 -1.17 -1.95 -9.71
N TRP A 127 -0.16 -1.44 -8.99
CA TRP A 127 -0.25 -0.16 -8.28
C TRP A 127 -0.51 0.99 -9.26
N ALA A 128 0.06 0.96 -10.45
CA ALA A 128 -0.22 1.95 -11.49
C ALA A 128 -1.71 1.99 -11.87
N SER A 129 -2.34 0.82 -12.09
CA SER A 129 -3.78 0.75 -12.39
C SER A 129 -4.64 1.27 -11.25
N ILE A 130 -4.26 1.01 -9.98
CA ILE A 130 -4.93 1.53 -8.79
C ILE A 130 -4.90 3.06 -8.78
N HIS A 131 -3.74 3.66 -9.02
CA HIS A 131 -3.61 5.12 -9.04
C HIS A 131 -4.35 5.77 -10.23
N CYS A 132 -4.38 5.12 -11.40
CA CYS A 132 -5.21 5.56 -12.52
C CYS A 132 -6.69 5.61 -12.15
N ALA A 133 -7.22 4.51 -11.62
CA ALA A 133 -8.62 4.41 -11.24
C ALA A 133 -8.97 5.40 -10.12
N SER A 134 -8.12 5.49 -9.09
CA SER A 134 -8.26 6.41 -7.97
C SER A 134 -8.39 7.87 -8.43
N ALA A 135 -7.40 8.34 -9.21
CA ALA A 135 -7.38 9.72 -9.67
C ALA A 135 -8.51 10.04 -10.66
N ALA A 136 -8.90 9.09 -11.52
CA ALA A 136 -10.02 9.26 -12.44
C ALA A 136 -11.34 9.48 -11.69
N VAL A 137 -11.62 8.64 -10.67
CA VAL A 137 -12.85 8.76 -9.87
C VAL A 137 -12.81 10.05 -9.03
N ALA A 138 -11.70 10.35 -8.35
CA ALA A 138 -11.59 11.57 -7.56
C ALA A 138 -11.79 12.83 -8.41
N ALA A 139 -11.13 12.90 -9.56
CA ALA A 139 -11.25 14.04 -10.47
C ALA A 139 -12.68 14.15 -11.05
N SER A 140 -13.31 13.03 -11.39
CA SER A 140 -14.69 13.04 -11.92
C SER A 140 -15.70 13.61 -10.90
N ILE A 141 -15.62 13.20 -9.64
CA ILE A 141 -16.46 13.72 -8.57
C ILE A 141 -16.14 15.18 -8.31
N GLY A 142 -14.85 15.54 -8.24
CA GLY A 142 -14.42 16.92 -8.06
C GLY A 142 -14.97 17.87 -9.14
N LEU A 143 -14.91 17.44 -10.39
CA LEU A 143 -15.46 18.17 -11.56
C LEU A 143 -17.00 18.17 -11.61
N GLY A 144 -17.69 17.37 -10.80
CA GLY A 144 -19.14 17.25 -10.84
C GLY A 144 -19.67 16.51 -12.05
N LEU A 145 -18.91 15.56 -12.60
CA LEU A 145 -19.36 14.74 -13.71
C LEU A 145 -20.55 13.85 -13.30
N ASP A 146 -21.42 13.56 -14.25
CA ASP A 146 -22.53 12.62 -14.07
C ASP A 146 -22.02 11.14 -14.04
N ALA A 147 -22.94 10.22 -13.81
CA ALA A 147 -22.64 8.80 -13.68
C ALA A 147 -22.02 8.21 -14.96
N GLU A 148 -22.54 8.61 -16.13
CA GLU A 148 -22.04 8.14 -17.42
C GLU A 148 -20.61 8.62 -17.65
N ARG A 149 -20.35 9.92 -17.51
CA ARG A 149 -19.00 10.49 -17.69
C ARG A 149 -18.00 9.98 -16.66
N THR A 150 -18.45 9.73 -15.42
CA THR A 150 -17.59 9.10 -14.40
C THR A 150 -17.20 7.67 -14.79
N ALA A 151 -18.13 6.89 -15.33
CA ALA A 151 -17.85 5.57 -15.87
C ALA A 151 -16.89 5.62 -17.07
N GLN A 152 -17.07 6.58 -17.98
CA GLN A 152 -16.20 6.81 -19.12
C GLN A 152 -14.78 7.20 -18.67
N ALA A 153 -14.65 8.09 -17.68
CA ALA A 153 -13.36 8.48 -17.12
C ALA A 153 -12.58 7.28 -16.58
N LEU A 154 -13.25 6.39 -15.84
CA LEU A 154 -12.64 5.17 -15.34
C LEU A 154 -12.23 4.23 -16.48
N ALA A 155 -13.07 4.06 -17.48
CA ALA A 155 -12.79 3.23 -18.65
C ALA A 155 -11.58 3.76 -19.45
N ILE A 156 -11.50 5.07 -19.69
CA ILE A 156 -10.39 5.73 -20.38
C ILE A 156 -9.09 5.58 -19.57
N ALA A 157 -9.14 5.80 -18.24
CA ALA A 157 -7.98 5.68 -17.37
C ALA A 157 -7.36 4.27 -17.36
N LEU A 158 -8.20 3.25 -17.49
CA LEU A 158 -7.79 1.85 -17.46
C LEU A 158 -7.55 1.24 -18.86
N TYR A 159 -7.79 1.97 -19.93
CA TYR A 159 -7.49 1.51 -21.29
C TYR A 159 -5.98 1.34 -21.51
N GLN A 160 -5.18 2.26 -21.03
CA GLN A 160 -3.73 2.27 -21.23
C GLN A 160 -3.01 2.73 -19.96
N PRO A 161 -3.15 1.99 -18.83
CA PRO A 161 -2.46 2.37 -17.61
C PRO A 161 -0.95 2.21 -17.79
N PRO A 162 -0.13 3.11 -17.23
CA PRO A 162 1.32 2.91 -17.17
C PRO A 162 1.65 1.55 -16.56
N TYR A 163 2.64 0.87 -17.12
CA TYR A 163 3.02 -0.46 -16.68
C TYR A 163 4.44 -0.44 -16.11
N GLY A 164 4.56 -0.45 -14.78
CA GLY A 164 5.84 -0.45 -14.09
C GLY A 164 6.63 -1.75 -14.32
N MET A 165 7.95 -1.61 -14.47
CA MET A 165 8.86 -2.75 -14.55
C MET A 165 9.66 -2.88 -13.26
N TRP A 166 9.80 -4.10 -12.76
CA TRP A 166 10.42 -4.41 -11.49
C TRP A 166 11.75 -3.69 -11.22
N PRO A 167 12.74 -3.68 -12.16
CA PRO A 167 14.02 -3.02 -11.91
C PRO A 167 13.90 -1.52 -11.64
N GLY A 168 12.85 -0.87 -12.14
CA GLY A 168 12.56 0.54 -11.91
C GLY A 168 11.88 0.84 -10.56
N PHE A 169 11.35 -0.19 -9.89
CA PHE A 169 10.58 -0.07 -8.66
C PHE A 169 11.44 -0.15 -7.39
N MET A 170 12.46 -1.01 -7.35
CA MET A 170 13.16 -1.41 -6.11
C MET A 170 14.47 -0.67 -5.82
N GLY A 171 14.91 0.24 -6.64
CA GLY A 171 16.22 0.88 -6.41
C GLY A 171 16.33 2.30 -6.89
N PRO A 172 16.04 2.58 -8.16
CA PRO A 172 16.22 3.91 -8.74
C PRO A 172 15.07 4.86 -8.41
N LYS A 173 15.31 6.16 -8.57
CA LYS A 173 14.28 7.20 -8.37
C LYS A 173 13.07 7.07 -9.31
N SER A 174 13.15 6.30 -10.39
CA SER A 174 12.00 6.00 -11.26
C SER A 174 10.82 5.37 -10.50
N LYS A 175 11.04 4.80 -9.30
CA LYS A 175 9.98 4.36 -8.40
C LYS A 175 8.91 5.42 -8.16
N LEU A 176 9.28 6.71 -8.11
CA LEU A 176 8.33 7.79 -7.88
C LEU A 176 7.27 7.89 -8.99
N LEU A 177 7.59 7.41 -10.20
CA LEU A 177 6.63 7.31 -11.32
C LEU A 177 5.52 6.29 -11.04
N THR A 178 5.66 5.38 -10.08
CA THR A 178 4.62 4.40 -9.75
C THR A 178 3.31 5.07 -9.34
N ALA A 179 3.37 6.24 -8.71
CA ALA A 179 2.18 7.03 -8.36
C ALA A 179 2.00 8.27 -9.25
N ALA A 180 3.08 8.98 -9.56
CA ALA A 180 3.02 10.28 -10.23
C ALA A 180 2.37 10.21 -11.62
N GLU A 181 2.89 9.35 -12.49
CA GLU A 181 2.37 9.23 -13.85
C GLU A 181 0.96 8.65 -13.90
N PRO A 182 0.64 7.53 -13.19
CA PRO A 182 -0.70 6.99 -13.20
C PRO A 182 -1.76 7.94 -12.63
N ALA A 183 -1.45 8.71 -11.58
CA ALA A 183 -2.37 9.69 -11.04
C ALA A 183 -2.68 10.80 -12.05
N ALA A 184 -1.66 11.27 -12.78
CA ALA A 184 -1.84 12.24 -13.87
C ALA A 184 -2.66 11.65 -15.04
N VAL A 185 -2.43 10.38 -15.39
CA VAL A 185 -3.22 9.68 -16.43
C VAL A 185 -4.69 9.59 -16.02
N GLY A 186 -4.99 9.18 -14.77
CA GLY A 186 -6.36 9.14 -14.27
C GLY A 186 -7.06 10.49 -14.28
N ALA A 187 -6.38 11.54 -13.84
CA ALA A 187 -6.92 12.90 -13.84
C ALA A 187 -7.21 13.40 -15.28
N ARG A 188 -6.31 13.14 -16.22
CA ARG A 188 -6.54 13.45 -17.66
C ARG A 188 -7.73 12.69 -18.23
N ALA A 189 -7.93 11.44 -17.81
CA ALA A 189 -9.07 10.65 -18.26
C ALA A 189 -10.41 11.29 -17.85
N ALA A 190 -10.50 11.85 -16.64
CA ALA A 190 -11.69 12.58 -16.21
C ALA A 190 -11.93 13.85 -17.07
N LEU A 191 -10.88 14.59 -17.42
CA LEU A 191 -10.99 15.75 -18.29
C LEU A 191 -11.43 15.33 -19.72
N LEU A 192 -10.90 14.23 -20.26
CA LEU A 192 -11.33 13.70 -21.56
C LEU A 192 -12.79 13.28 -21.57
N ALA A 193 -13.24 12.61 -20.50
CA ALA A 193 -14.64 12.24 -20.35
C ALA A 193 -15.56 13.47 -20.22
N ALA A 194 -15.11 14.54 -19.56
CA ALA A 194 -15.80 15.82 -19.49
C ALA A 194 -16.04 16.43 -20.89
N GLU A 195 -15.07 16.27 -21.81
CA GLU A 195 -15.16 16.70 -23.20
C GLU A 195 -15.93 15.71 -24.10
N GLY A 196 -16.47 14.63 -23.55
CA GLY A 196 -17.31 13.67 -24.28
C GLY A 196 -16.54 12.55 -24.98
N ILE A 197 -15.28 12.34 -24.65
CA ILE A 197 -14.54 11.16 -25.13
C ILE A 197 -15.06 9.93 -24.40
N ASP A 198 -15.29 8.85 -25.13
CA ASP A 198 -15.76 7.57 -24.63
C ASP A 198 -14.65 6.54 -24.49
N GLY A 199 -14.84 5.57 -23.60
CA GLY A 199 -13.99 4.40 -23.36
C GLY A 199 -14.82 3.10 -23.40
N ALA A 200 -14.15 1.97 -23.42
CA ALA A 200 -14.81 0.66 -23.33
C ALA A 200 -15.27 0.40 -21.89
N LEU A 201 -16.56 0.52 -21.61
CA LEU A 201 -17.13 0.43 -20.26
C LEU A 201 -16.92 -0.94 -19.58
N ASP A 202 -16.68 -2.00 -20.35
CA ASP A 202 -16.36 -3.34 -19.87
C ASP A 202 -14.85 -3.61 -19.73
N VAL A 203 -14.01 -2.57 -19.81
CA VAL A 203 -12.53 -2.69 -19.80
C VAL A 203 -12.00 -3.46 -18.57
N ILE A 204 -12.69 -3.41 -17.45
CA ILE A 204 -12.28 -4.09 -16.21
C ILE A 204 -12.50 -5.61 -16.35
N GLU A 205 -13.73 -6.04 -16.62
CA GLU A 205 -14.15 -7.44 -16.64
C GLU A 205 -14.04 -8.12 -18.00
N HIS A 206 -13.76 -7.38 -19.09
CA HIS A 206 -13.63 -7.93 -20.42
C HIS A 206 -12.61 -9.08 -20.46
N PRO A 207 -12.82 -10.16 -21.23
CA PRO A 207 -11.88 -11.29 -21.32
C PRO A 207 -10.46 -10.93 -21.81
N ARG A 208 -10.27 -9.73 -22.37
CA ARG A 208 -8.99 -9.13 -22.75
C ARG A 208 -8.74 -7.81 -22.03
N GLY A 209 -9.47 -7.53 -20.96
CA GLY A 209 -9.39 -6.31 -20.16
C GLY A 209 -8.37 -6.40 -19.02
N VAL A 210 -8.51 -5.47 -18.08
CA VAL A 210 -7.57 -5.25 -16.98
C VAL A 210 -7.39 -6.49 -16.10
N LEU A 211 -8.50 -7.06 -15.61
CA LEU A 211 -8.43 -8.23 -14.72
C LEU A 211 -7.80 -9.43 -15.41
N ALA A 212 -8.16 -9.70 -16.67
CA ALA A 212 -7.62 -10.81 -17.43
C ALA A 212 -6.13 -10.64 -17.75
N SER A 213 -5.67 -9.41 -17.94
CA SER A 213 -4.28 -9.09 -18.29
C SER A 213 -3.37 -9.05 -17.08
N LEU A 214 -3.82 -8.46 -15.96
CA LEU A 214 -2.98 -8.15 -14.79
C LEU A 214 -3.18 -9.11 -13.62
N SER A 215 -4.18 -10.02 -13.64
CA SER A 215 -4.38 -10.99 -12.56
C SER A 215 -4.19 -12.43 -13.04
N PHE A 216 -3.53 -13.26 -12.23
CA PHE A 216 -3.45 -14.71 -12.46
C PHE A 216 -4.78 -15.40 -12.13
N ALA A 217 -5.56 -14.84 -11.22
CA ALA A 217 -6.89 -15.30 -10.85
C ALA A 217 -7.83 -14.09 -10.66
N PRO A 218 -8.40 -13.57 -11.76
CA PRO A 218 -9.32 -12.42 -11.74
C PRO A 218 -10.48 -12.60 -10.76
N ARG A 219 -10.78 -11.55 -9.98
CA ARG A 219 -11.82 -11.57 -8.95
C ARG A 219 -12.80 -10.40 -9.09
N PRO A 220 -13.67 -10.41 -10.10
CA PRO A 220 -14.62 -9.32 -10.33
C PRO A 220 -15.59 -9.11 -9.15
N ALA A 221 -15.88 -10.16 -8.35
CA ALA A 221 -16.72 -10.05 -7.16
C ALA A 221 -16.16 -9.08 -6.08
N MET A 222 -14.87 -8.68 -6.18
CA MET A 222 -14.29 -7.66 -5.30
C MET A 222 -14.85 -6.25 -5.55
N PHE A 223 -15.54 -6.01 -6.65
CA PHE A 223 -16.21 -4.72 -6.91
C PHE A 223 -17.60 -4.62 -6.27
N GLY A 224 -18.13 -5.68 -5.68
CA GLY A 224 -19.41 -5.66 -4.97
C GLY A 224 -19.40 -4.83 -3.68
N GLY A 225 -20.55 -4.76 -3.00
CA GLY A 225 -20.70 -4.17 -1.68
C GLY A 225 -20.44 -2.66 -1.58
N LEU A 226 -20.48 -1.92 -2.69
CA LEU A 226 -20.36 -0.46 -2.71
C LEU A 226 -21.41 0.18 -1.78
N GLY A 227 -20.98 1.07 -0.88
CA GLY A 227 -21.83 1.71 0.13
C GLY A 227 -22.19 0.82 1.33
N ARG A 228 -21.78 -0.45 1.36
CA ARG A 228 -22.03 -1.39 2.47
C ARG A 228 -20.75 -1.84 3.15
N VAL A 229 -19.71 -2.16 2.37
CA VAL A 229 -18.37 -2.48 2.85
C VAL A 229 -17.45 -1.33 2.48
N TRP A 230 -16.79 -0.76 3.48
CA TRP A 230 -15.94 0.41 3.32
C TRP A 230 -14.47 0.03 3.47
N LEU A 231 -13.76 -0.04 2.34
CA LEU A 231 -12.32 -0.34 2.37
C LEU A 231 -11.50 0.80 2.96
N THR A 232 -12.01 2.03 2.93
CA THR A 232 -11.41 3.18 3.63
C THR A 232 -11.25 2.90 5.13
N ASP A 233 -12.10 2.08 5.75
CA ASP A 233 -11.96 1.64 7.13
C ASP A 233 -10.73 0.75 7.38
N THR A 234 -10.06 0.29 6.34
CA THR A 234 -8.82 -0.49 6.46
C THR A 234 -7.55 0.36 6.37
N LEU A 235 -7.68 1.67 6.16
CA LEU A 235 -6.52 2.56 6.11
C LEU A 235 -5.66 2.46 7.36
N ALA A 236 -4.37 2.35 7.16
CA ALA A 236 -3.34 2.33 8.18
C ALA A 236 -2.21 3.28 7.79
N TYR A 237 -1.56 3.90 8.75
CA TYR A 237 -0.55 4.93 8.53
C TYR A 237 0.80 4.48 9.03
N LYS A 238 1.83 4.70 8.23
CA LYS A 238 3.21 4.35 8.58
C LYS A 238 3.80 5.40 9.52
N ARG A 239 4.35 4.96 10.64
CA ARG A 239 5.06 5.85 11.58
C ARG A 239 6.41 6.28 11.03
N LEU A 240 7.14 5.31 10.46
CA LEU A 240 8.49 5.47 9.94
C LEU A 240 8.46 5.52 8.41
N PRO A 241 9.38 6.23 7.76
CA PRO A 241 9.56 6.10 6.32
C PRO A 241 9.96 4.65 5.96
N GLY A 242 9.52 4.22 4.78
CA GLY A 242 9.78 2.87 4.28
C GLY A 242 8.54 2.00 4.13
N CYS A 243 8.74 0.81 3.62
CA CYS A 243 7.69 -0.17 3.35
C CYS A 243 6.93 -0.57 4.62
N ALA A 244 5.64 -0.86 4.50
CA ALA A 244 4.80 -1.30 5.62
C ALA A 244 5.38 -2.53 6.36
N TYR A 245 6.06 -3.42 5.64
CA TYR A 245 6.69 -4.62 6.20
C TYR A 245 7.89 -4.34 7.09
N LEU A 246 8.42 -3.10 7.12
CA LEU A 246 9.56 -2.68 7.92
C LEU A 246 9.17 -1.90 9.18
N GLN A 247 7.91 -1.55 9.36
CA GLN A 247 7.47 -0.69 10.46
C GLN A 247 7.85 -1.28 11.83
N SER A 248 7.50 -2.55 12.08
CA SER A 248 7.80 -3.22 13.35
C SER A 248 9.31 -3.38 13.59
N VAL A 249 10.09 -3.61 12.52
CA VAL A 249 11.55 -3.74 12.60
C VAL A 249 12.19 -2.42 13.04
N GLY A 250 11.81 -1.32 12.41
CA GLY A 250 12.31 0.00 12.75
C GLY A 250 11.87 0.46 14.15
N GLU A 251 10.59 0.27 14.50
CA GLU A 251 10.06 0.60 15.83
C GLU A 251 10.77 -0.21 16.93
N ALA A 252 11.02 -1.50 16.71
CA ALA A 252 11.76 -2.34 17.67
C ALA A 252 13.22 -1.87 17.83
N ALA A 253 13.89 -1.46 16.74
CA ALA A 253 15.25 -0.93 16.82
C ALA A 253 15.30 0.36 17.65
N LEU A 254 14.37 1.27 17.46
CA LEU A 254 14.26 2.51 18.26
C LEU A 254 13.91 2.22 19.73
N ALA A 255 12.98 1.29 19.97
CA ALA A 255 12.59 0.90 21.33
C ALA A 255 13.71 0.20 22.12
N ALA A 256 14.73 -0.30 21.44
CA ALA A 256 15.90 -0.89 22.10
C ALA A 256 16.67 0.11 22.97
N GLY A 257 16.65 1.40 22.64
CA GLY A 257 17.31 2.45 23.42
C GLY A 257 18.83 2.25 23.55
N VAL A 258 19.49 1.75 22.50
CA VAL A 258 20.94 1.53 22.43
C VAL A 258 21.52 2.22 21.21
N GLY A 259 22.72 2.80 21.34
CA GLY A 259 23.46 3.38 20.22
C GLY A 259 24.27 2.35 19.46
N ALA A 260 24.57 2.64 18.19
CA ALA A 260 25.35 1.78 17.30
C ALA A 260 26.74 1.41 17.86
N ASP A 261 27.34 2.33 18.63
CA ASP A 261 28.64 2.14 19.31
C ASP A 261 28.62 1.00 20.33
N GLN A 262 27.47 0.73 20.95
CA GLN A 262 27.27 -0.34 21.92
C GLN A 262 26.99 -1.70 21.26
N VAL A 263 26.66 -1.74 19.96
CA VAL A 263 26.16 -2.93 19.27
C VAL A 263 27.32 -3.76 18.69
N ALA A 264 27.37 -5.04 19.06
CA ALA A 264 28.25 -6.03 18.45
C ALA A 264 27.63 -6.71 17.22
N GLY A 265 26.31 -6.91 17.23
CA GLY A 265 25.55 -7.48 16.11
C GLY A 265 24.06 -7.56 16.42
N VAL A 266 23.25 -7.72 15.38
CA VAL A 266 21.78 -7.84 15.49
C VAL A 266 21.29 -9.05 14.70
N GLU A 267 20.42 -9.83 15.30
CA GLU A 267 19.64 -10.86 14.62
C GLU A 267 18.19 -10.36 14.53
N ILE A 268 17.63 -10.30 13.32
CA ILE A 268 16.25 -9.95 13.05
C ILE A 268 15.52 -11.22 12.64
N GLU A 269 14.46 -11.55 13.34
CA GLU A 269 13.46 -12.53 12.90
C GLU A 269 12.22 -11.77 12.47
N ALA A 270 11.71 -12.05 11.25
CA ALA A 270 10.54 -11.38 10.69
C ALA A 270 9.70 -12.34 9.85
N GLY A 271 8.50 -11.89 9.46
CA GLY A 271 7.67 -12.63 8.52
C GLY A 271 8.31 -12.72 7.13
N TRP A 272 7.81 -13.66 6.33
CA TRP A 272 8.31 -13.91 4.97
C TRP A 272 8.33 -12.64 4.11
N LEU A 273 7.29 -11.81 4.11
CA LEU A 273 7.23 -10.60 3.28
C LEU A 273 8.36 -9.60 3.59
N THR A 274 8.72 -9.45 4.85
CA THR A 274 9.84 -8.58 5.25
C THR A 274 11.18 -9.10 4.69
N CYS A 275 11.38 -10.41 4.75
CA CYS A 275 12.58 -11.04 4.21
C CYS A 275 12.64 -10.97 2.68
N GLU A 276 11.50 -11.14 2.02
CA GLU A 276 11.37 -11.02 0.57
C GLU A 276 11.70 -9.59 0.09
N MET A 277 11.20 -8.57 0.78
CA MET A 277 11.52 -7.18 0.43
C MET A 277 13.03 -6.87 0.57
N GLU A 278 13.68 -7.42 1.60
CA GLU A 278 15.14 -7.29 1.74
C GLU A 278 15.88 -7.87 0.54
N GLU A 279 15.53 -9.10 0.11
CA GLU A 279 16.16 -9.76 -1.04
C GLU A 279 15.94 -8.97 -2.33
N LEU A 280 14.70 -8.56 -2.57
CA LEU A 280 14.30 -7.82 -3.76
C LEU A 280 14.90 -6.40 -3.81
N GLY A 281 15.11 -5.78 -2.64
CA GLY A 281 15.72 -4.45 -2.49
C GLY A 281 17.25 -4.44 -2.53
N ARG A 282 17.91 -5.59 -2.58
CA ARG A 282 19.40 -5.67 -2.56
C ARG A 282 20.05 -4.92 -3.72
N GLY A 283 21.15 -4.23 -3.40
CA GLY A 283 21.97 -3.55 -4.39
C GLY A 283 23.14 -2.81 -3.75
N PRO A 284 24.12 -2.40 -4.56
CA PRO A 284 25.35 -1.78 -4.05
C PRO A 284 25.15 -0.35 -3.54
N ASP A 285 24.13 0.35 -4.06
CA ASP A 285 23.95 1.78 -3.80
C ASP A 285 23.16 2.01 -2.49
N LEU A 286 23.58 3.00 -1.72
CA LEU A 286 22.82 3.48 -0.56
C LEU A 286 21.94 4.66 -1.00
N THR A 287 20.71 4.36 -1.33
CA THR A 287 19.73 5.36 -1.78
C THR A 287 18.50 5.33 -0.87
N PRO A 288 17.72 6.44 -0.78
CA PRO A 288 16.45 6.48 -0.04
C PRO A 288 15.52 5.33 -0.44
N VAL A 289 15.39 5.05 -1.74
CA VAL A 289 14.51 3.99 -2.25
C VAL A 289 14.94 2.61 -1.74
N ARG A 290 16.26 2.32 -1.70
CA ARG A 290 16.74 1.03 -1.16
C ARG A 290 16.52 0.91 0.34
N VAL A 291 16.76 1.97 1.09
CA VAL A 291 16.48 1.99 2.54
C VAL A 291 15.01 1.68 2.80
N ASN A 292 14.11 2.21 1.99
CA ASN A 292 12.67 1.99 2.11
C ASN A 292 12.25 0.51 1.99
N PHE A 293 13.12 -0.38 1.50
CA PHE A 293 12.85 -1.82 1.36
C PHE A 293 13.79 -2.73 2.14
N SER A 294 14.79 -2.17 2.85
CA SER A 294 15.79 -2.96 3.57
C SER A 294 15.63 -2.89 5.08
N ALA A 295 15.30 -4.02 5.70
CA ALA A 295 15.21 -4.17 7.14
C ALA A 295 16.59 -3.95 7.80
N THR A 296 17.65 -4.43 7.17
CA THR A 296 19.02 -4.31 7.71
C THR A 296 19.51 -2.87 7.70
N LEU A 297 19.25 -2.11 6.63
CA LEU A 297 19.57 -0.69 6.56
C LEU A 297 18.69 0.14 7.50
N THR A 298 17.39 -0.14 7.56
CA THR A 298 16.44 0.50 8.50
C THR A 298 16.93 0.39 9.95
N VAL A 299 17.30 -0.81 10.39
CA VAL A 299 17.80 -1.04 11.75
C VAL A 299 19.15 -0.33 11.95
N ALA A 300 20.07 -0.38 10.98
CA ALA A 300 21.36 0.28 11.09
C ALA A 300 21.19 1.80 11.27
N ILE A 301 20.36 2.44 10.45
CA ILE A 301 20.09 3.88 10.51
C ILE A 301 19.42 4.24 11.84
N ALA A 302 18.40 3.48 12.25
CA ALA A 302 17.70 3.72 13.51
C ALA A 302 18.63 3.66 14.73
N LEU A 303 19.57 2.72 14.77
CA LEU A 303 20.54 2.58 15.86
C LEU A 303 21.64 3.64 15.80
N ILE A 304 22.05 4.12 14.62
CA ILE A 304 23.05 5.17 14.44
C ILE A 304 22.48 6.54 14.85
N ALA A 305 21.30 6.86 14.34
CA ALA A 305 20.69 8.18 14.55
C ALA A 305 19.86 8.28 15.84
N GLY A 306 19.46 7.15 16.45
CA GLY A 306 18.50 7.11 17.56
C GLY A 306 17.08 7.53 17.14
N ARG A 307 16.84 7.69 15.85
CA ARG A 307 15.57 8.04 15.23
C ARG A 307 15.54 7.57 13.77
N LEU A 308 14.36 7.58 13.16
CA LEU A 308 14.21 7.31 11.72
C LEU A 308 13.06 8.17 11.19
N THR A 309 13.42 9.24 10.53
CA THR A 309 12.53 10.20 9.88
C THR A 309 12.97 10.41 8.43
N PRO A 310 12.22 11.15 7.60
CA PRO A 310 12.70 11.52 6.27
C PRO A 310 14.08 12.19 6.23
N ALA A 311 14.48 12.89 7.31
CA ALA A 311 15.77 13.56 7.40
C ALA A 311 16.96 12.57 7.33
N GLU A 312 16.83 11.39 7.92
CA GLU A 312 17.86 10.33 7.87
C GLU A 312 17.92 9.65 6.50
N LEU A 313 16.93 9.88 5.63
CA LEU A 313 16.89 9.37 4.25
C LEU A 313 17.39 10.40 3.22
N GLU A 314 17.68 11.63 3.63
CA GLU A 314 18.23 12.63 2.71
C GLU A 314 19.59 12.16 2.17
N PRO A 315 19.86 12.32 0.85
CA PRO A 315 21.10 11.86 0.23
C PRO A 315 22.36 12.37 0.93
N GLY A 316 22.33 13.61 1.43
CA GLY A 316 23.45 14.20 2.17
C GLY A 316 23.72 13.50 3.50
N TRP A 317 22.67 13.13 4.25
CA TRP A 317 22.80 12.42 5.50
C TRP A 317 23.28 10.98 5.26
N LEU A 318 22.73 10.29 4.28
CA LEU A 318 23.12 8.93 3.90
C LEU A 318 24.61 8.89 3.48
N ALA A 319 25.05 9.84 2.65
CA ALA A 319 26.44 9.92 2.22
C ALA A 319 27.41 10.23 3.38
N ALA A 320 27.03 11.11 4.30
CA ALA A 320 27.86 11.44 5.46
C ALA A 320 28.03 10.26 6.44
N ASN A 321 27.07 9.34 6.50
CA ASN A 321 27.05 8.20 7.42
C ASN A 321 27.26 6.84 6.72
N GLU A 322 27.55 6.82 5.42
CA GLU A 322 27.58 5.59 4.62
C GLU A 322 28.50 4.51 5.19
N ALA A 323 29.71 4.88 5.59
CA ALA A 323 30.69 3.92 6.12
C ALA A 323 30.18 3.24 7.40
N GLU A 324 29.56 4.01 8.30
CA GLU A 324 29.01 3.49 9.55
C GLU A 324 27.77 2.62 9.30
N ILE A 325 26.85 3.08 8.43
CA ILE A 325 25.66 2.33 8.03
C ILE A 325 26.06 0.97 7.46
N ARG A 326 27.00 0.93 6.50
CA ARG A 326 27.46 -0.33 5.90
C ARG A 326 28.17 -1.24 6.90
N SER A 327 29.01 -0.66 7.77
CA SER A 327 29.70 -1.41 8.82
C SER A 327 28.73 -2.05 9.81
N LEU A 328 27.66 -1.34 10.19
CA LEU A 328 26.66 -1.90 11.09
C LEU A 328 25.74 -2.89 10.37
N ALA A 329 25.25 -2.57 9.17
CA ALA A 329 24.40 -3.45 8.37
C ALA A 329 25.09 -4.81 8.08
N ALA A 330 26.41 -4.83 7.86
CA ALA A 330 27.17 -6.09 7.71
C ALA A 330 27.17 -6.99 8.96
N ARG A 331 26.79 -6.48 10.13
CA ARG A 331 26.65 -7.21 11.39
C ARG A 331 25.20 -7.49 11.76
N ILE A 332 24.27 -7.21 10.86
CA ILE A 332 22.84 -7.48 11.01
C ILE A 332 22.48 -8.66 10.12
N THR A 333 21.80 -9.64 10.69
CA THR A 333 21.27 -10.79 9.96
C THR A 333 19.75 -10.77 10.02
N LEU A 334 19.10 -11.08 8.90
CA LEU A 334 17.65 -11.21 8.80
C LEU A 334 17.28 -12.65 8.48
N ARG A 335 16.33 -13.20 9.22
CA ARG A 335 15.85 -14.58 9.03
C ARG A 335 14.33 -14.65 9.03
N PRO A 336 13.72 -15.46 8.16
CA PRO A 336 12.30 -15.69 8.17
C PRO A 336 11.87 -16.56 9.36
N ASP A 337 10.88 -16.10 10.12
CA ASP A 337 10.23 -16.88 11.17
C ASP A 337 8.82 -17.32 10.73
N PRO A 338 8.54 -18.63 10.70
CA PRO A 338 7.23 -19.15 10.29
C PRO A 338 6.09 -18.75 11.22
N GLY A 339 6.34 -18.58 12.52
CA GLY A 339 5.34 -18.13 13.49
C GLY A 339 4.93 -16.68 13.25
N LEU A 340 5.90 -15.79 12.98
CA LEU A 340 5.63 -14.40 12.63
C LEU A 340 4.91 -14.29 11.27
N THR A 341 5.25 -15.15 10.31
CA THR A 341 4.48 -15.27 9.04
C THR A 341 3.05 -15.71 9.32
N ALA A 342 2.84 -16.65 10.25
CA ALA A 342 1.50 -17.11 10.61
C ALA A 342 0.65 -16.00 11.25
N LEU A 343 1.26 -15.14 12.09
CA LEU A 343 0.55 -13.98 12.65
C LEU A 343 0.07 -13.00 11.57
N THR A 344 0.91 -12.70 10.57
CA THR A 344 0.52 -11.87 9.42
C THR A 344 -0.66 -12.50 8.66
N LEU A 345 -0.60 -13.79 8.37
CA LEU A 345 -1.67 -14.50 7.68
C LEU A 345 -2.97 -14.52 8.49
N ARG A 346 -2.89 -14.72 9.81
CA ARG A 346 -4.07 -14.69 10.67
C ARG A 346 -4.77 -13.33 10.68
N GLY A 347 -4.00 -12.24 10.78
CA GLY A 347 -4.55 -10.90 10.78
C GLY A 347 -5.37 -10.55 9.52
N THR A 348 -5.09 -11.21 8.40
CA THR A 348 -5.84 -11.05 7.15
C THR A 348 -6.94 -12.09 6.98
N LEU A 349 -6.66 -13.35 7.26
CA LEU A 349 -7.62 -14.46 7.06
C LEU A 349 -8.80 -14.42 8.02
N GLU A 350 -8.58 -14.06 9.28
CA GLU A 350 -9.64 -13.95 10.30
C GLU A 350 -10.64 -12.83 9.97
N ALA A 351 -10.20 -11.81 9.25
CA ALA A 351 -11.06 -10.76 8.71
C ALA A 351 -11.84 -11.16 7.44
N GLY A 352 -11.75 -12.42 7.00
CA GLY A 352 -12.42 -12.86 5.78
C GLY A 352 -11.70 -12.52 4.48
N ALA A 353 -10.48 -11.98 4.54
CA ALA A 353 -9.68 -11.62 3.37
C ALA A 353 -9.05 -12.83 2.66
N SER A 354 -9.68 -13.99 2.75
CA SER A 354 -9.18 -15.21 2.10
C SER A 354 -9.55 -15.23 0.61
N PRO A 355 -8.58 -15.41 -0.29
CA PRO A 355 -8.92 -15.63 -1.68
C PRO A 355 -9.62 -16.98 -1.85
N ASP A 356 -10.83 -16.97 -2.40
CA ASP A 356 -11.55 -18.19 -2.76
C ASP A 356 -10.95 -18.78 -4.04
N LEU A 357 -9.90 -19.57 -3.87
CA LEU A 357 -9.22 -20.20 -4.99
C LEU A 357 -9.79 -21.60 -5.26
N GLY A 358 -10.36 -21.81 -6.44
CA GLY A 358 -10.71 -23.11 -6.95
C GLY A 358 -9.51 -23.84 -7.56
N LEU A 359 -9.66 -25.14 -7.84
CA LEU A 359 -8.61 -25.92 -8.50
C LEU A 359 -8.18 -25.32 -9.86
N ARG A 360 -9.13 -24.73 -10.60
CA ARG A 360 -8.85 -24.05 -11.87
C ARG A 360 -7.97 -22.82 -11.69
N ASP A 361 -8.18 -22.06 -10.59
CA ASP A 361 -7.38 -20.88 -10.28
C ASP A 361 -5.96 -21.29 -9.91
N LEU A 362 -5.80 -22.31 -9.07
CA LEU A 362 -4.48 -22.85 -8.70
C LEU A 362 -3.70 -23.34 -9.93
N LEU A 363 -4.35 -24.03 -10.88
CA LEU A 363 -3.73 -24.46 -12.12
C LEU A 363 -3.34 -23.27 -13.01
N ARG A 364 -4.19 -22.22 -13.08
CA ARG A 364 -3.91 -21.00 -13.84
C ARG A 364 -2.75 -20.23 -13.23
N ILE A 365 -2.75 -20.05 -11.89
CA ILE A 365 -1.66 -19.39 -11.14
C ILE A 365 -0.36 -20.14 -11.40
N ARG A 366 -0.34 -21.46 -11.23
CA ARG A 366 0.86 -22.29 -11.46
C ARG A 366 1.41 -22.14 -12.88
N ARG A 367 0.54 -22.16 -13.89
CA ARG A 367 0.93 -21.98 -15.28
C ARG A 367 1.54 -20.61 -15.53
N ARG A 368 0.87 -19.53 -15.07
CA ARG A 368 1.34 -18.16 -15.26
C ARG A 368 2.59 -17.82 -14.45
N LEU A 369 2.76 -18.38 -13.27
CA LEU A 369 4.00 -18.23 -12.48
C LEU A 369 5.19 -18.86 -13.23
N GLY A 370 5.03 -20.05 -13.84
CA GLY A 370 6.07 -20.67 -14.66
C GLY A 370 6.45 -19.86 -15.89
N ASP A 371 5.44 -19.25 -16.56
CA ASP A 371 5.67 -18.42 -17.76
C ASP A 371 6.32 -17.06 -17.44
N ALA A 372 6.10 -16.54 -16.23
CA ALA A 372 6.55 -15.21 -15.82
C ALA A 372 7.95 -15.19 -15.19
N ASN A 373 8.60 -16.33 -15.04
CA ASN A 373 9.90 -16.45 -14.34
C ASN A 373 9.88 -15.83 -12.92
N MET A 374 8.77 -16.04 -12.20
CA MET A 374 8.46 -15.43 -10.90
C MET A 374 8.80 -16.37 -9.74
N ASP A 375 9.92 -17.10 -9.80
CA ASP A 375 10.35 -17.98 -8.70
C ASP A 375 10.57 -17.23 -7.38
N GLU A 376 10.84 -15.93 -7.45
CA GLU A 376 11.08 -15.06 -6.32
C GLU A 376 9.82 -14.69 -5.53
N ALA A 377 8.65 -14.76 -6.14
CA ALA A 377 7.37 -14.38 -5.51
C ALA A 377 6.47 -15.56 -5.15
N ASN A 378 7.00 -16.76 -4.98
CA ASN A 378 6.20 -17.93 -4.60
C ASN A 378 5.98 -18.02 -3.08
N PRO A 379 4.84 -17.55 -2.54
CA PRO A 379 4.55 -17.61 -1.11
C PRO A 379 4.29 -19.03 -0.60
N GLY A 380 4.09 -20.00 -1.48
CA GLY A 380 3.66 -21.35 -1.13
C GLY A 380 4.52 -22.03 -0.07
N PRO A 381 5.86 -22.07 -0.19
CA PRO A 381 6.71 -22.67 0.83
C PRO A 381 6.64 -21.94 2.18
N ALA A 382 6.54 -20.60 2.18
CA ALA A 382 6.41 -19.81 3.40
C ALA A 382 5.07 -20.06 4.10
N VAL A 383 3.97 -20.10 3.34
CA VAL A 383 2.63 -20.43 3.84
C VAL A 383 2.59 -21.85 4.42
N LEU A 384 3.19 -22.84 3.76
CA LEU A 384 3.26 -24.21 4.27
C LEU A 384 4.04 -24.29 5.59
N ARG A 385 5.17 -23.58 5.71
CA ARG A 385 5.93 -23.51 6.97
C ARG A 385 5.14 -22.82 8.07
N ALA A 386 4.44 -21.72 7.77
CA ALA A 386 3.57 -21.03 8.71
C ALA A 386 2.43 -21.94 9.22
N LEU A 387 1.79 -22.67 8.32
CA LEU A 387 0.79 -23.69 8.66
C LEU A 387 1.35 -24.83 9.51
N ALA A 388 2.60 -25.23 9.29
CA ALA A 388 3.26 -26.22 10.14
C ALA A 388 3.55 -25.69 11.54
N ALA A 389 3.92 -24.41 11.67
CA ALA A 389 4.29 -23.76 12.90
C ALA A 389 3.08 -23.37 13.77
N ASP A 390 1.92 -23.05 13.17
CA ASP A 390 0.75 -22.53 13.87
C ASP A 390 -0.47 -23.48 13.78
N GLY A 391 -0.82 -24.11 14.91
CA GLY A 391 -1.95 -25.04 15.00
C GLY A 391 -3.32 -24.35 14.89
N ASP A 392 -3.43 -23.09 15.29
CA ASP A 392 -4.67 -22.31 15.20
C ASP A 392 -4.94 -21.91 13.76
N LEU A 393 -3.91 -21.45 13.02
CA LEU A 393 -4.00 -21.17 11.61
C LEU A 393 -4.44 -22.41 10.81
N ARG A 394 -3.88 -23.58 11.12
CA ARG A 394 -4.32 -24.85 10.50
C ARG A 394 -5.77 -25.17 10.78
N ARG A 395 -6.22 -25.01 12.04
CA ARG A 395 -7.61 -25.25 12.44
C ARG A 395 -8.56 -24.27 11.77
N TYR A 396 -8.17 -23.01 11.69
CA TYR A 396 -8.93 -21.97 11.00
C TYR A 396 -9.14 -22.31 9.52
N LEU A 397 -8.05 -22.55 8.78
CA LEU A 397 -8.14 -22.93 7.37
C LEU A 397 -8.90 -24.26 7.16
N GLY A 398 -8.73 -25.23 8.03
CA GLY A 398 -9.45 -26.49 7.99
C GLY A 398 -10.97 -26.33 8.21
N ARG A 399 -11.40 -25.41 9.07
CA ARG A 399 -12.82 -25.06 9.25
C ARG A 399 -13.35 -24.29 8.06
N SER A 400 -12.60 -23.28 7.58
CA SER A 400 -12.94 -22.49 6.39
C SER A 400 -13.14 -23.36 5.16
N LEU A 401 -12.23 -24.32 4.90
CA LEU A 401 -12.36 -25.27 3.79
C LEU A 401 -13.59 -26.18 3.93
N ARG A 402 -13.88 -26.69 5.15
CA ARG A 402 -15.06 -27.54 5.38
C ARG A 402 -16.36 -26.77 5.25
N GLY A 403 -16.42 -25.54 5.80
CA GLY A 403 -17.57 -24.64 5.63
C GLY A 403 -17.86 -24.38 4.15
N ARG A 404 -16.83 -24.01 3.38
CA ARG A 404 -16.96 -23.76 1.93
C ARG A 404 -17.36 -24.98 1.11
N LEU A 405 -16.90 -26.17 1.49
CA LEU A 405 -17.35 -27.42 0.82
C LEU A 405 -18.83 -27.71 1.10
N ALA A 406 -19.32 -27.31 2.28
CA ALA A 406 -20.73 -27.43 2.63
C ALA A 406 -21.61 -26.32 1.98
N GLU A 407 -21.08 -25.08 1.87
CA GLU A 407 -21.79 -23.92 1.34
C GLU A 407 -21.72 -23.80 -0.20
N ARG A 408 -20.77 -24.45 -0.85
CA ARG A 408 -20.69 -24.51 -2.34
C ARG A 408 -21.96 -25.07 -3.01
N SER A 409 -22.86 -25.61 -2.21
CA SER A 409 -24.20 -25.99 -2.63
C SER A 409 -25.20 -24.81 -2.72
N ALA A 410 -24.88 -23.62 -2.15
CA ALA A 410 -25.88 -22.57 -1.94
C ALA A 410 -25.41 -21.10 -2.13
N ALA A 411 -24.11 -20.78 -2.25
CA ALA A 411 -23.67 -19.39 -2.26
C ALA A 411 -22.67 -19.10 -3.39
N GLY A 412 -22.87 -17.96 -4.03
CA GLY A 412 -21.98 -17.39 -5.04
C GLY A 412 -20.58 -17.05 -4.52
N ASP A 413 -19.67 -16.72 -5.43
CA ASP A 413 -18.29 -16.28 -5.17
C ASP A 413 -18.24 -15.31 -3.99
N GLY A 414 -17.59 -15.71 -2.88
CA GLY A 414 -17.38 -14.86 -1.72
C GLY A 414 -16.59 -13.60 -2.12
N GLY A 415 -17.31 -12.52 -2.40
CA GLY A 415 -16.76 -11.23 -2.78
C GLY A 415 -16.29 -10.43 -1.58
N ILE A 416 -16.09 -9.14 -1.78
CA ILE A 416 -15.69 -8.18 -0.75
C ILE A 416 -16.64 -8.15 0.46
N GLU A 417 -17.90 -8.57 0.28
CA GLU A 417 -18.93 -8.58 1.33
C GLU A 417 -18.62 -9.55 2.49
N ALA A 418 -17.72 -10.50 2.27
CA ALA A 418 -17.25 -11.39 3.32
C ALA A 418 -16.14 -10.77 4.20
N LEU A 419 -15.62 -9.59 3.82
CA LEU A 419 -14.56 -8.91 4.54
C LEU A 419 -15.11 -8.14 5.75
N ASP A 420 -14.66 -8.50 6.95
CA ASP A 420 -14.82 -7.68 8.15
C ASP A 420 -13.69 -6.64 8.20
N THR A 421 -13.96 -5.44 7.73
CA THR A 421 -12.98 -4.35 7.69
C THR A 421 -12.53 -3.90 9.08
N ALA A 422 -13.36 -4.05 10.09
CA ALA A 422 -13.03 -3.72 11.47
C ALA A 422 -12.08 -4.74 12.11
N ALA A 423 -12.16 -6.00 11.70
CA ALA A 423 -11.29 -7.07 12.17
C ALA A 423 -9.95 -7.13 11.42
N LEU A 424 -9.85 -6.53 10.23
CA LEU A 424 -8.63 -6.60 9.42
C LEU A 424 -7.45 -5.93 10.13
N ARG A 425 -6.35 -6.67 10.24
CA ARG A 425 -5.07 -6.16 10.76
C ARG A 425 -3.96 -6.49 9.77
N MET A 426 -3.28 -5.47 9.29
CA MET A 426 -2.07 -5.60 8.46
C MET A 426 -0.85 -5.66 9.38
N THR A 427 -0.61 -6.84 9.97
CA THR A 427 0.45 -7.06 10.93
C THR A 427 1.69 -7.62 10.24
N PHE A 428 2.84 -7.01 10.48
CA PHE A 428 4.14 -7.48 10.02
C PHE A 428 5.10 -7.55 11.21
N PRO A 429 4.86 -8.45 12.18
CA PRO A 429 5.60 -8.49 13.43
C PRO A 429 7.05 -8.94 13.20
N SER A 430 7.94 -8.48 14.08
CA SER A 430 9.36 -8.81 14.05
C SER A 430 9.93 -8.93 15.46
N ARG A 431 11.02 -9.66 15.59
CA ARG A 431 11.81 -9.77 16.82
C ARG A 431 13.25 -9.43 16.52
N LEU A 432 13.84 -8.53 17.33
CA LEU A 432 15.23 -8.17 17.27
C LEU A 432 15.96 -8.70 18.50
N ARG A 433 17.10 -9.33 18.26
CA ARG A 433 18.03 -9.79 19.27
C ARG A 433 19.34 -9.05 19.09
N ILE A 434 19.57 -8.04 19.94
CA ILE A 434 20.73 -7.14 19.86
C ILE A 434 21.77 -7.60 20.85
N ARG A 435 22.92 -8.05 20.33
CA ARG A 435 24.08 -8.42 21.12
C ARG A 435 24.95 -7.17 21.34
N LEU A 436 25.15 -6.80 22.58
CA LEU A 436 25.97 -5.65 22.97
C LEU A 436 27.45 -6.03 23.09
N ARG A 437 28.33 -5.06 22.91
CA ARG A 437 29.79 -5.26 23.04
C ARG A 437 30.20 -5.71 24.45
N GLY A 438 29.45 -5.37 25.48
CA GLY A 438 29.60 -5.85 26.85
C GLY A 438 29.15 -7.30 27.09
N GLY A 439 28.70 -8.04 26.03
CA GLY A 439 28.29 -9.43 26.09
C GLY A 439 26.84 -9.66 26.46
N SER A 440 26.12 -8.65 26.95
CA SER A 440 24.68 -8.77 27.21
C SER A 440 23.85 -8.75 25.92
N ILE A 441 22.65 -9.32 26.01
CA ILE A 441 21.68 -9.38 24.90
C ILE A 441 20.46 -8.59 25.30
N ARG A 442 19.94 -7.78 24.36
CA ARG A 442 18.64 -7.11 24.47
C ARG A 442 17.70 -7.67 23.42
N GLU A 443 16.54 -8.12 23.85
CA GLU A 443 15.47 -8.59 22.96
C GLU A 443 14.35 -7.55 22.95
N VAL A 444 13.86 -7.22 21.76
CA VAL A 444 12.77 -6.24 21.53
C VAL A 444 11.88 -6.69 20.39
N GLY A 445 10.63 -6.24 20.39
CA GLY A 445 9.63 -6.66 19.42
C GLY A 445 8.95 -7.96 19.83
N GLY A 446 8.69 -8.82 18.89
CA GLY A 446 7.95 -10.08 19.08
C GLY A 446 6.67 -10.12 18.27
N SER A 447 5.52 -10.27 18.91
CA SER A 447 4.20 -10.25 18.26
C SER A 447 3.69 -8.83 17.98
N GLU A 448 4.42 -7.80 18.35
CA GLU A 448 4.03 -6.40 18.11
C GLU A 448 3.85 -6.12 16.61
N PRO A 449 2.69 -5.59 16.20
CA PRO A 449 2.35 -5.50 14.78
C PRO A 449 3.07 -4.39 14.02
N GLY A 450 3.65 -3.42 14.70
CA GLY A 450 4.05 -2.14 14.12
C GLY A 450 2.86 -1.21 13.86
N SER A 451 3.12 0.04 13.51
CA SER A 451 2.09 1.08 13.37
C SER A 451 0.96 0.71 12.42
N CYS A 452 1.27 0.06 11.29
CA CYS A 452 0.27 -0.35 10.31
C CYS A 452 -0.73 -1.42 10.79
N GLY A 453 -0.41 -2.15 11.86
CA GLY A 453 -1.29 -3.16 12.44
C GLY A 453 -2.06 -2.69 13.67
N ARG A 454 -1.89 -1.44 14.10
CA ARG A 454 -2.46 -0.91 15.34
C ARG A 454 -3.90 -0.42 15.17
N PRO A 455 -4.67 -0.31 16.28
CA PRO A 455 -6.00 0.30 16.29
C PRO A 455 -5.98 1.77 15.81
N LEU A 456 -7.15 2.30 15.42
CA LEU A 456 -7.26 3.63 14.82
C LEU A 456 -6.83 4.77 15.76
N ASP A 457 -7.16 4.67 17.04
CA ASP A 457 -6.76 5.66 18.06
C ASP A 457 -5.24 5.78 18.19
N GLU A 458 -4.52 4.65 18.18
CA GLU A 458 -3.05 4.66 18.15
C GLU A 458 -2.51 5.18 16.81
N GLN A 459 -3.16 4.88 15.70
CA GLN A 459 -2.78 5.39 14.38
C GLN A 459 -3.00 6.90 14.24
N ARG A 460 -3.98 7.48 14.93
CA ARG A 460 -4.15 8.94 15.02
C ARG A 460 -2.90 9.57 15.63
N ALA A 461 -2.39 9.04 16.74
CA ALA A 461 -1.15 9.50 17.34
C ALA A 461 0.04 9.42 16.37
N VAL A 462 0.12 8.35 15.56
CA VAL A 462 1.14 8.22 14.51
C VAL A 462 1.05 9.34 13.48
N VAL A 463 -0.15 9.71 13.03
CA VAL A 463 -0.33 10.81 12.06
C VAL A 463 0.02 12.16 12.69
N GLU A 464 -0.31 12.40 13.96
CA GLU A 464 0.07 13.59 14.70
C GLU A 464 1.60 13.72 14.88
N GLU A 465 2.29 12.61 15.20
CA GLU A 465 3.77 12.57 15.24
C GLU A 465 4.38 12.94 13.88
N ARG A 466 3.84 12.39 12.79
CA ARG A 466 4.30 12.68 11.43
C ARG A 466 4.14 14.16 11.08
N LEU A 467 3.00 14.74 11.45
CA LEU A 467 2.76 16.15 11.24
C LEU A 467 3.77 17.02 12.00
N ALA A 468 4.08 16.66 13.24
CA ALA A 468 5.11 17.34 14.04
C ALA A 468 6.50 17.25 13.39
N VAL A 469 6.87 16.11 12.82
CA VAL A 469 8.15 15.91 12.12
C VAL A 469 8.20 16.71 10.82
N ALA A 470 7.12 16.74 10.04
CA ALA A 470 7.07 17.46 8.76
C ALA A 470 7.01 19.00 8.94
N GLY A 471 6.71 19.47 10.13
CA GLY A 471 6.54 20.89 10.46
C GLY A 471 5.11 21.39 10.21
N ALA A 472 4.58 22.21 11.12
CA ALA A 472 3.19 22.70 11.08
C ALA A 472 2.82 23.52 9.84
N ALA A 473 3.78 24.00 9.07
CA ALA A 473 3.57 24.68 7.79
C ALA A 473 3.15 23.72 6.65
N ALA A 474 3.24 22.41 6.86
CA ALA A 474 3.01 21.40 5.83
C ALA A 474 1.53 21.06 5.61
N VAL A 475 0.61 21.52 6.46
CA VAL A 475 -0.81 21.25 6.29
C VAL A 475 -1.48 22.44 5.62
N PRO A 476 -1.71 22.41 4.30
CA PRO A 476 -2.68 23.29 3.72
C PRO A 476 -4.01 22.99 4.43
N ALA A 477 -4.70 24.02 4.86
CA ALA A 477 -6.10 23.86 5.22
C ALA A 477 -6.73 23.08 4.06
N VAL A 478 -7.21 21.86 4.33
CA VAL A 478 -8.02 21.13 3.37
C VAL A 478 -9.12 22.09 2.98
N PRO A 479 -9.28 22.45 1.69
CA PRO A 479 -10.21 23.47 1.29
C PRO A 479 -11.62 23.21 1.80
#